data_6f747ba2e7f8d51fb896ca8f86123f05
#
_entry.id   6f747ba2e7f8d51fb896ca8f86123f05
#
_cell.length_a   1.000
_cell.length_b   1.000
_cell.length_c   1.000
_cell.angle_alpha   90.00
_cell.angle_beta   90.00
_cell.angle_gamma   90.00
#
_symmetry.space_group_name_H-M   'P 1'
#
loop_
_entity.id
_entity.type
_entity.pdbx_description
1 polymer ?
#
loop_
_entity_poly.entity_id
_entity_poly.type
_entity_poly.pdbx_seq_one_letter_code
_entity_poly.pdbx_strand_id
1 'polypeptide(L)'
;MPPSVLVVDDDPVFRDLARRVLAAEGLVVVAEAESLAGALDAAHALRPDAVLVDIDLPDGDGLTLARCLSALPWRPRIVLTSTDPDAASPEDLQRSGADAFVAKHALPNEPLVRLLGRD
;
A
#
# COMPACT_ATOMS: atom_id res chain seq x y z
N MET A 1 16.12 -9.74 7.47
CA MET A 1 15.06 -10.06 6.48
C MET A 1 14.54 -8.77 5.89
N PRO A 2 14.48 -8.65 4.57
CA PRO A 2 13.87 -7.48 3.95
C PRO A 2 12.38 -7.43 4.28
N PRO A 3 11.81 -6.23 4.42
CA PRO A 3 10.37 -6.10 4.67
C PRO A 3 9.56 -6.68 3.51
N SER A 4 8.47 -7.37 3.83
CA SER A 4 7.55 -7.93 2.87
C SER A 4 6.42 -6.92 2.60
N VAL A 5 6.08 -6.75 1.33
CA VAL A 5 5.09 -5.77 0.89
C VAL A 5 3.99 -6.43 0.07
N LEU A 6 2.75 -6.07 0.36
CA LEU A 6 1.59 -6.38 -0.47
C LEU A 6 1.27 -5.13 -1.30
N VAL A 7 1.15 -5.29 -2.61
CA VAL A 7 0.77 -4.19 -3.51
C VAL A 7 -0.68 -4.37 -3.93
N VAL A 8 -1.52 -3.35 -3.68
CA VAL A 8 -2.95 -3.39 -3.97
C VAL A 8 -3.30 -2.30 -4.98
N ASP A 9 -3.64 -2.69 -6.19
CA ASP A 9 -4.00 -1.79 -7.28
C ASP A 9 -4.65 -2.63 -8.38
N ASP A 10 -5.72 -2.14 -8.98
CA ASP A 10 -6.39 -2.87 -10.07
C ASP A 10 -5.67 -2.73 -11.42
N ASP A 11 -4.70 -1.83 -11.53
CA ASP A 11 -3.92 -1.62 -12.74
C ASP A 11 -2.67 -2.51 -12.73
N PRO A 12 -2.59 -3.54 -13.60
CA PRO A 12 -1.43 -4.43 -13.63
C PRO A 12 -0.14 -3.72 -14.06
N VAL A 13 -0.24 -2.66 -14.85
CA VAL A 13 0.93 -1.89 -15.27
C VAL A 13 1.55 -1.17 -14.07
N PHE A 14 0.70 -0.58 -13.24
CA PHE A 14 1.18 0.07 -12.03
C PHE A 14 1.77 -0.94 -11.04
N ARG A 15 1.12 -2.11 -10.87
CA ARG A 15 1.66 -3.14 -9.97
C ARG A 15 3.06 -3.58 -10.40
N ASP A 16 3.29 -3.72 -11.71
CA ASP A 16 4.60 -4.09 -12.22
C ASP A 16 5.64 -3.01 -11.94
N LEU A 17 5.28 -1.74 -12.17
CA LEU A 17 6.14 -0.61 -11.85
C LEU A 17 6.49 -0.58 -10.35
N ALA A 18 5.48 -0.71 -9.50
CA ALA A 18 5.66 -0.70 -8.05
C ALA A 18 6.59 -1.82 -7.60
N ARG A 19 6.43 -3.02 -8.16
CA ARG A 19 7.30 -4.16 -7.82
C ARG A 19 8.76 -3.86 -8.16
N ARG A 20 9.00 -3.25 -9.31
CA ARG A 20 10.37 -2.89 -9.73
C ARG A 20 10.98 -1.82 -8.83
N VAL A 21 10.21 -0.79 -8.52
CA VAL A 21 10.67 0.30 -7.67
C VAL A 21 10.98 -0.22 -6.26
N LEU A 22 10.09 -1.03 -5.71
CA LEU A 22 10.27 -1.60 -4.36
C LEU A 22 11.46 -2.55 -4.32
N ALA A 23 11.62 -3.41 -5.33
CA ALA A 23 12.74 -4.33 -5.39
C ALA A 23 14.08 -3.58 -5.46
N ALA A 24 14.13 -2.48 -6.20
CA ALA A 24 15.34 -1.66 -6.31
C ALA A 24 15.74 -1.05 -4.96
N GLU A 25 14.79 -0.89 -4.05
CA GLU A 25 15.05 -0.37 -2.70
C GLU A 25 15.22 -1.48 -1.65
N GLY A 26 15.30 -2.73 -2.07
CA GLY A 26 15.52 -3.85 -1.17
C GLY A 26 14.28 -4.37 -0.47
N LEU A 27 13.09 -3.99 -0.93
CA LEU A 27 11.84 -4.49 -0.40
C LEU A 27 11.37 -5.68 -1.24
N VAL A 28 10.65 -6.62 -0.62
CA VAL A 28 10.18 -7.84 -1.30
C VAL A 28 8.67 -7.79 -1.45
N VAL A 29 8.18 -7.79 -2.69
CA VAL A 29 6.74 -7.88 -2.95
C VAL A 29 6.33 -9.34 -2.87
N VAL A 30 5.59 -9.69 -1.82
CA VAL A 30 5.18 -11.09 -1.57
C VAL A 30 3.85 -11.43 -2.21
N ALA A 31 3.05 -10.43 -2.56
CA ALA A 31 1.79 -10.64 -3.25
C ALA A 31 1.29 -9.35 -3.89
N GLU A 32 0.40 -9.49 -4.85
CA GLU A 32 -0.32 -8.40 -5.48
C GLU A 32 -1.81 -8.71 -5.39
N ALA A 33 -2.63 -7.67 -5.19
CA ALA A 33 -4.07 -7.80 -5.17
C ALA A 33 -4.69 -6.71 -6.04
N GLU A 34 -5.82 -6.98 -6.65
CA GLU A 34 -6.50 -6.06 -7.54
C GLU A 34 -7.79 -5.48 -6.95
N SER A 35 -8.12 -5.87 -5.73
CA SER A 35 -9.38 -5.49 -5.10
C SER A 35 -9.22 -5.41 -3.58
N LEU A 36 -10.19 -4.79 -2.93
CA LEU A 36 -10.25 -4.72 -1.48
C LEU A 36 -10.37 -6.12 -0.87
N ALA A 37 -11.28 -6.95 -1.38
CA ALA A 37 -11.48 -8.30 -0.88
C ALA A 37 -10.22 -9.16 -1.05
N GLY A 38 -9.59 -9.10 -2.23
CA GLY A 38 -8.35 -9.83 -2.50
C GLY A 38 -7.21 -9.38 -1.59
N ALA A 39 -7.15 -8.08 -1.29
CA ALA A 39 -6.14 -7.53 -0.40
C ALA A 39 -6.29 -8.06 1.03
N LEU A 40 -7.51 -8.11 1.54
CA LEU A 40 -7.75 -8.63 2.89
C LEU A 40 -7.39 -10.11 2.98
N ASP A 41 -7.76 -10.90 1.98
CA ASP A 41 -7.41 -12.31 1.93
C ASP A 41 -5.89 -12.52 1.93
N ALA A 42 -5.18 -11.76 1.09
CA ALA A 42 -3.73 -11.85 1.01
C ALA A 42 -3.05 -11.41 2.31
N ALA A 43 -3.56 -10.33 2.91
CA ALA A 43 -3.02 -9.83 4.17
C ALA A 43 -3.14 -10.86 5.28
N HIS A 44 -4.30 -11.50 5.41
CA HIS A 44 -4.51 -12.54 6.42
C HIS A 44 -3.63 -13.77 6.18
N ALA A 45 -3.46 -14.15 4.91
CA ALA A 45 -2.67 -15.33 4.55
C ALA A 45 -1.17 -15.13 4.75
N LEU A 46 -0.66 -13.95 4.40
CA LEU A 46 0.78 -13.71 4.30
C LEU A 46 1.35 -12.80 5.39
N ARG A 47 0.51 -12.06 6.09
CA ARG A 47 0.91 -11.09 7.13
C ARG A 47 2.06 -10.21 6.68
N PRO A 48 1.88 -9.41 5.61
CA PRO A 48 2.96 -8.56 5.13
C PRO A 48 3.35 -7.50 6.16
N ASP A 49 4.60 -7.07 6.10
CA ASP A 49 5.09 -5.99 6.96
C ASP A 49 4.50 -4.65 6.55
N ALA A 50 4.21 -4.49 5.26
CA ALA A 50 3.71 -3.24 4.71
C ALA A 50 2.75 -3.48 3.54
N VAL A 51 1.90 -2.51 3.27
CA VAL A 51 0.93 -2.56 2.17
C VAL A 51 0.95 -1.22 1.44
N LEU A 52 1.07 -1.29 0.12
CA LEU A 52 0.93 -0.13 -0.77
C LEU A 52 -0.47 -0.21 -1.39
N VAL A 53 -1.33 0.76 -1.13
CA VAL A 53 -2.76 0.68 -1.43
C VAL A 53 -3.20 1.82 -2.32
N ASP A 54 -3.77 1.49 -3.50
CA ASP A 54 -4.47 2.48 -4.32
C ASP A 54 -5.78 2.87 -3.64
N ILE A 55 -6.07 4.16 -3.59
CA ILE A 55 -7.33 4.67 -3.03
C ILE A 55 -8.52 4.22 -3.88
N ASP A 56 -8.35 4.17 -5.20
CA ASP A 56 -9.43 3.83 -6.13
C ASP A 56 -9.41 2.34 -6.47
N LEU A 57 -10.22 1.54 -5.77
CA LEU A 57 -10.36 0.12 -6.02
C LEU A 57 -11.75 -0.20 -6.59
N PRO A 58 -11.89 -1.28 -7.38
CA PRO A 58 -13.17 -1.58 -8.04
C PRO A 58 -14.30 -1.94 -7.09
N ASP A 59 -13.99 -2.53 -5.94
CA ASP A 59 -14.98 -3.01 -4.96
C ASP A 59 -14.98 -2.20 -3.67
N GLY A 60 -14.30 -1.06 -3.65
CA GLY A 60 -14.28 -0.22 -2.47
C GLY A 60 -13.22 0.86 -2.54
N ASP A 61 -12.99 1.45 -1.40
CA ASP A 61 -12.13 2.61 -1.23
C ASP A 61 -10.88 2.19 -0.47
N GLY A 62 -9.71 2.61 -0.94
CA GLY A 62 -8.45 2.31 -0.28
C GLY A 62 -8.35 2.86 1.14
N LEU A 63 -9.06 3.95 1.43
CA LEU A 63 -9.13 4.48 2.80
C LEU A 63 -9.84 3.49 3.74
N THR A 64 -10.90 2.85 3.26
CA THR A 64 -11.61 1.80 4.00
C THR A 64 -10.69 0.60 4.23
N LEU A 65 -9.97 0.19 3.19
CA LEU A 65 -9.02 -0.92 3.29
C LEU A 65 -7.93 -0.59 4.31
N ALA A 66 -7.38 0.63 4.27
CA ALA A 66 -6.37 1.05 5.23
C ALA A 66 -6.88 0.96 6.66
N ARG A 67 -8.12 1.33 6.89
CA ARG A 67 -8.74 1.23 8.22
C ARG A 67 -8.80 -0.22 8.68
N CYS A 68 -9.20 -1.13 7.80
CA CYS A 68 -9.22 -2.55 8.11
C CYS A 68 -7.82 -3.09 8.42
N LEU A 69 -6.84 -2.72 7.61
CA LEU A 69 -5.46 -3.17 7.79
C LEU A 69 -4.84 -2.61 9.08
N SER A 70 -5.14 -1.37 9.42
CA SER A 70 -4.61 -0.74 10.63
C SER A 70 -5.14 -1.39 11.91
N ALA A 71 -6.25 -2.10 11.82
CA ALA A 71 -6.85 -2.83 12.95
C ALA A 71 -6.30 -4.23 13.12
N LEU A 72 -5.47 -4.72 12.20
CA LEU A 72 -4.88 -6.05 12.31
C LEU A 72 -3.87 -6.13 13.46
N PRO A 73 -3.77 -7.30 14.15
CA PRO A 73 -2.91 -7.42 15.33
C PRO A 73 -1.44 -7.06 15.09
N TRP A 74 -0.90 -7.40 13.92
CA TRP A 74 0.51 -7.10 13.61
C TRP A 74 0.69 -5.70 13.03
N ARG A 75 -0.36 -4.98 12.79
CA ARG A 75 -0.42 -3.60 12.30
C ARG A 75 0.63 -3.29 11.23
N PRO A 76 0.37 -3.68 9.96
CA PRO A 76 1.33 -3.40 8.88
C PRO A 76 1.47 -1.90 8.65
N ARG A 77 2.60 -1.50 8.08
CA ARG A 77 2.77 -0.13 7.58
C ARG A 77 1.88 0.02 6.35
N ILE A 78 1.21 1.17 6.23
CA ILE A 78 0.24 1.39 5.15
C ILE A 78 0.58 2.70 4.45
N VAL A 79 0.84 2.61 3.15
CA VAL A 79 1.04 3.78 2.29
C VAL A 79 -0.06 3.78 1.24
N LEU A 80 -0.81 4.88 1.21
CA LEU A 80 -1.85 5.09 0.19
C LEU A 80 -1.25 5.76 -1.03
N THR A 81 -1.80 5.47 -2.20
CA THR A 81 -1.37 6.08 -3.46
C THR A 81 -2.58 6.36 -4.35
N SER A 82 -2.45 7.31 -5.25
CA SER A 82 -3.47 7.66 -6.24
C SER A 82 -2.84 8.44 -7.38
N THR A 83 -3.48 8.41 -8.55
CA THR A 83 -3.11 9.29 -9.65
C THR A 83 -3.44 10.75 -9.34
N ASP A 84 -4.41 10.98 -8.44
CA ASP A 84 -4.79 12.31 -7.99
C ASP A 84 -3.99 12.66 -6.74
N PRO A 85 -3.11 13.68 -6.78
CA PRO A 85 -2.32 14.06 -5.61
C PRO A 85 -3.16 14.59 -4.45
N ASP A 86 -4.41 14.98 -4.72
CA ASP A 86 -5.32 15.52 -3.72
C ASP A 86 -6.39 14.51 -3.29
N ALA A 87 -6.21 13.22 -3.61
CA ALA A 87 -7.21 12.18 -3.35
C ALA A 87 -7.50 11.97 -1.87
N ALA A 88 -6.54 12.27 -0.98
CA ALA A 88 -6.74 12.13 0.46
C ALA A 88 -6.27 13.39 1.16
N SER A 89 -7.13 13.94 2.03
CA SER A 89 -6.75 15.03 2.90
C SER A 89 -5.93 14.51 4.09
N PRO A 90 -5.23 15.39 4.83
CA PRO A 90 -4.57 14.96 6.07
C PRO A 90 -5.54 14.31 7.07
N GLU A 91 -6.79 14.79 7.12
CA GLU A 91 -7.82 14.19 7.98
C GLU A 91 -8.20 12.78 7.53
N ASP A 92 -8.35 12.57 6.21
CA ASP A 92 -8.63 11.27 5.64
C ASP A 92 -7.53 10.27 5.99
N LEU A 93 -6.28 10.69 5.87
CA LEU A 93 -5.13 9.89 6.23
C LEU A 93 -5.18 9.46 7.70
N GLN A 94 -5.40 10.43 8.57
CA GLN A 94 -5.46 10.17 10.01
C GLN A 94 -6.58 9.20 10.36
N ARG A 95 -7.77 9.38 9.80
CA ARG A 95 -8.92 8.52 10.07
C ARG A 95 -8.73 7.10 9.53
N SER A 96 -8.01 6.96 8.43
CA SER A 96 -7.77 5.66 7.81
C SER A 96 -6.76 4.81 8.58
N GLY A 97 -5.92 5.44 9.39
CA GLY A 97 -4.82 4.77 10.06
C GLY A 97 -3.62 4.53 9.15
N ALA A 98 -3.64 5.07 7.93
CA ALA A 98 -2.49 4.97 7.03
C ALA A 98 -1.32 5.81 7.53
N ASP A 99 -0.12 5.39 7.21
CA ASP A 99 1.10 6.06 7.66
C ASP A 99 1.52 7.19 6.72
N ALA A 100 1.18 7.09 5.44
CA ALA A 100 1.54 8.10 4.45
C ALA A 100 0.68 8.00 3.19
N PHE A 101 0.72 9.05 2.40
CA PHE A 101 0.16 9.09 1.06
C PHE A 101 1.24 9.55 0.08
N VAL A 102 1.39 8.85 -1.03
CA VAL A 102 2.32 9.21 -2.10
C VAL A 102 1.57 9.21 -3.42
N ALA A 103 1.61 10.32 -4.15
CA ALA A 103 1.01 10.37 -5.48
C ALA A 103 1.77 9.41 -6.41
N LYS A 104 1.06 8.72 -7.31
CA LYS A 104 1.68 7.70 -8.18
C LYS A 104 2.84 8.27 -9.01
N HIS A 105 2.71 9.50 -9.49
CA HIS A 105 3.76 10.11 -10.31
C HIS A 105 5.04 10.41 -9.52
N ALA A 106 4.95 10.53 -8.20
CA ALA A 106 6.10 10.80 -7.33
C ALA A 106 6.76 9.51 -6.81
N LEU A 107 6.14 8.36 -7.02
CA LEU A 107 6.58 7.11 -6.43
C LEU A 107 8.06 6.76 -6.70
N PRO A 108 8.57 6.91 -7.93
CA PRO A 108 9.97 6.56 -8.20
C PRO A 108 10.99 7.42 -7.46
N ASN A 109 10.58 8.59 -6.97
CA ASN A 109 11.48 9.54 -6.31
C ASN A 109 11.29 9.59 -4.80
N GLU A 110 10.33 8.84 -4.27
CA GLU A 110 10.05 8.82 -2.84
C GLU A 110 10.88 7.74 -2.14
N PRO A 111 11.32 7.99 -0.91
CA PRO A 111 12.07 6.98 -0.16
C PRO A 111 11.12 5.93 0.42
N LEU A 112 10.61 5.04 -0.43
CA LEU A 112 9.63 4.03 -0.04
C LEU A 112 10.14 3.13 1.07
N VAL A 113 11.44 2.89 1.14
CA VAL A 113 12.02 2.08 2.21
C VAL A 113 11.78 2.70 3.58
N ARG A 114 11.73 4.04 3.68
CA ARG A 114 11.41 4.72 4.94
C ARG A 114 9.95 4.62 5.28
N LEU A 115 9.09 4.64 4.26
CA LEU A 115 7.64 4.64 4.46
C LEU A 115 7.12 3.24 4.71
N LEU A 116 7.65 2.24 4.03
CA LEU A 116 7.17 0.86 4.07
C LEU A 116 8.09 -0.08 4.85
N GLY A 117 9.35 0.30 5.00
CA GLY A 117 10.30 -0.53 5.73
C GLY A 117 10.18 -0.36 7.22
N ARG A 118 10.76 -1.31 7.95
CA ARG A 118 10.90 -1.21 9.40
C ARG A 118 12.34 -0.90 9.74
N ASP A 119 12.51 -0.02 10.66
CA ASP A 119 13.82 0.32 11.18
C ASP A 119 14.28 -0.69 12.22
#